data_ac616a30385864f121aaa223198f2c26
#
_entry.id   ac616a30385864f121aaa223198f2c26
#
_cell.length_a   1.000
_cell.length_b   1.000
_cell.length_c   1.000
_cell.angle_alpha   90.00
_cell.angle_beta   90.00
_cell.angle_gamma   90.00
#
_symmetry.space_group_name_H-M   'P 1'
#
loop_
_entity.id
_entity.type
_entity.pdbx_description
1 polymer ?
#
loop_
_entity_poly.entity_id
_entity_poly.type
_entity_poly.pdbx_seq_one_letter_code
_entity_poly.pdbx_strand_id
1 'polypeptide(L)'
;MKTTFLILYSFLLLSTCQQRQVQYDNSVATTTVTETVEEDTSNIDDFCFNEDGFQYTQLGLACKNGDLEAVKTLLAKGADRDFAKQKGEEKFDSFLVALESGNLPLVKYIFEDVYKEHLGLDDDYQLPGSSYILQSSPLIIACKSNSLPVVSYLLQKGASTECVPLPYPKEYFRESPLLIAYEKNNYEMAKLLIKANADLSDPDRTDRYSLSDVFVKRGGKWRDLVFGDNSIDKIVYSKKKDLNGDGIDDSILIYQPKNNLNSGSYFVTRIRLSEKGTFKEFINDVLLYSAYKESNDGSDTEAKGFMGITFENNTFTIKENYSSIPVLFRYTTFAIDPETNNISAVKRVYVDKNGEEQRVDNLNNTPFEEYNKD
;
A
#
# COMPACT_ATOMS: atom_id res chain seq x y z
N MET A 1 6.40 -30.65 -29.27
CA MET A 1 7.64 -31.27 -28.72
C MET A 1 8.39 -30.33 -27.78
N LYS A 2 7.71 -29.68 -26.81
CA LYS A 2 8.35 -28.81 -25.79
C LYS A 2 7.82 -29.03 -24.36
N THR A 3 6.91 -29.97 -24.18
CA THR A 3 6.23 -30.19 -22.88
C THR A 3 6.79 -31.38 -22.08
N THR A 4 7.67 -32.18 -22.67
CA THR A 4 8.19 -33.41 -22.03
C THR A 4 9.52 -33.20 -21.29
N PHE A 5 10.15 -32.04 -21.40
CA PHE A 5 11.44 -31.77 -20.76
C PHE A 5 11.35 -31.16 -19.34
N LEU A 6 10.23 -30.59 -18.98
CA LEU A 6 10.05 -29.98 -17.64
C LEU A 6 9.74 -31.00 -16.54
N ILE A 7 9.14 -32.14 -16.89
CA ILE A 7 8.76 -33.18 -15.90
C ILE A 7 9.95 -34.03 -15.47
N LEU A 8 10.99 -34.14 -16.30
CA LEU A 8 12.21 -34.89 -15.93
C LEU A 8 13.15 -34.11 -14.98
N TYR A 9 13.04 -32.79 -14.92
CA TYR A 9 13.88 -31.97 -14.04
C TYR A 9 13.40 -31.95 -12.58
N SER A 10 12.10 -32.08 -12.34
CA SER A 10 11.53 -32.12 -10.99
C SER A 10 11.79 -33.46 -10.28
N PHE A 11 11.97 -34.56 -11.03
CA PHE A 11 12.27 -35.88 -10.43
C PHE A 11 13.77 -36.04 -10.08
N LEU A 12 14.68 -35.26 -10.68
CA LEU A 12 16.12 -35.33 -10.40
C LEU A 12 16.55 -34.48 -9.18
N LEU A 13 15.71 -33.56 -8.72
CA LEU A 13 16.00 -32.72 -7.55
C LEU A 13 15.62 -33.38 -6.21
N LEU A 14 14.94 -34.49 -6.23
CA LEU A 14 14.54 -35.24 -5.03
C LEU A 14 15.57 -36.29 -4.57
N SER A 15 16.69 -36.44 -5.27
CA SER A 15 17.76 -37.36 -4.86
C SER A 15 19.07 -36.60 -4.72
N THR A 16 19.54 -36.54 -3.50
CA THR A 16 20.90 -36.22 -3.02
C THR A 16 21.20 -34.77 -2.63
N CYS A 17 21.25 -34.57 -1.35
CA CYS A 17 22.00 -33.51 -0.66
C CYS A 17 23.51 -33.82 -0.73
N GLN A 18 24.13 -33.75 -1.91
CA GLN A 18 25.57 -33.91 -2.04
C GLN A 18 26.19 -32.71 -2.72
N GLN A 19 27.08 -32.02 -1.99
CA GLN A 19 28.02 -31.07 -2.58
C GLN A 19 28.93 -31.78 -3.56
N ARG A 20 28.71 -31.62 -4.87
CA ARG A 20 29.67 -31.99 -5.89
C ARG A 20 30.77 -30.93 -5.97
N GLN A 21 31.91 -31.18 -5.30
CA GLN A 21 33.18 -30.63 -5.77
C GLN A 21 33.60 -31.44 -6.98
N VAL A 22 33.54 -30.81 -8.14
CA VAL A 22 34.09 -31.42 -9.38
C VAL A 22 35.60 -31.17 -9.39
N GLN A 23 36.36 -32.18 -8.98
CA GLN A 23 37.78 -32.24 -9.26
C GLN A 23 37.96 -32.98 -10.59
N TYR A 24 38.48 -32.28 -11.61
CA TYR A 24 38.85 -32.90 -12.88
C TYR A 24 40.16 -33.66 -12.69
N ASP A 25 40.10 -34.99 -12.73
CA ASP A 25 41.26 -35.81 -12.92
C ASP A 25 41.13 -36.59 -14.23
N ASN A 26 42.10 -36.36 -15.12
CA ASN A 26 42.21 -37.03 -16.43
C ASN A 26 43.01 -38.32 -16.28
N SER A 27 42.34 -39.46 -16.05
CA SER A 27 42.94 -40.75 -16.36
C SER A 27 41.88 -41.79 -16.72
N VAL A 28 42.03 -42.34 -17.91
CA VAL A 28 41.23 -43.43 -18.48
C VAL A 28 41.49 -44.73 -17.73
N ALA A 29 40.49 -45.25 -17.06
CA ALA A 29 40.47 -46.70 -16.70
C ALA A 29 39.02 -47.19 -16.62
N THR A 30 38.76 -48.21 -17.42
CA THR A 30 37.50 -48.97 -17.44
C THR A 30 37.32 -49.69 -16.13
N THR A 31 36.29 -49.34 -15.35
CA THR A 31 35.94 -50.08 -14.14
C THR A 31 34.43 -50.32 -14.15
N THR A 32 34.02 -51.56 -14.05
CA THR A 32 32.66 -52.02 -13.79
C THR A 32 32.14 -51.41 -12.48
N VAL A 33 31.14 -50.57 -12.60
CA VAL A 33 30.48 -49.95 -11.45
C VAL A 33 29.50 -50.96 -10.88
N THR A 34 29.83 -51.56 -9.74
CA THR A 34 28.82 -52.10 -8.81
C THR A 34 28.18 -50.95 -8.09
N GLU A 35 26.93 -50.61 -8.43
CA GLU A 35 26.13 -49.69 -7.64
C GLU A 35 25.89 -50.30 -6.24
N THR A 36 26.66 -49.87 -5.29
CA THR A 36 26.28 -49.94 -3.89
C THR A 36 25.32 -48.79 -3.68
N VAL A 37 24.03 -49.10 -3.50
CA VAL A 37 23.04 -48.15 -3.01
C VAL A 37 23.45 -47.82 -1.56
N GLU A 38 24.22 -46.73 -1.39
CA GLU A 38 24.38 -46.15 -0.06
C GLU A 38 23.01 -45.64 0.34
N GLU A 39 22.45 -46.16 1.42
CA GLU A 39 21.26 -45.58 2.08
C GLU A 39 21.58 -44.11 2.37
N ASP A 40 20.80 -43.22 1.78
CA ASP A 40 20.89 -41.77 2.00
C ASP A 40 20.55 -41.51 3.46
N THR A 41 21.57 -41.31 4.29
CA THR A 41 21.46 -41.04 5.73
C THR A 41 21.17 -39.56 6.00
N SER A 42 20.94 -38.73 4.98
CA SER A 42 20.57 -37.33 5.18
C SER A 42 19.20 -37.23 5.84
N ASN A 43 19.12 -36.50 6.94
CA ASN A 43 17.84 -36.18 7.56
C ASN A 43 17.04 -35.26 6.62
N ILE A 44 15.75 -35.54 6.44
CA ILE A 44 14.86 -34.79 5.56
C ILE A 44 14.81 -33.28 5.93
N ASP A 45 15.15 -32.94 7.16
CA ASP A 45 15.16 -31.59 7.72
C ASP A 45 16.54 -30.92 7.74
N ASP A 46 17.56 -31.56 7.14
CA ASP A 46 18.87 -30.96 7.03
C ASP A 46 18.85 -29.72 6.13
N PHE A 47 19.54 -28.65 6.55
CA PHE A 47 19.75 -27.44 5.75
C PHE A 47 20.88 -27.67 4.75
N CYS A 48 20.56 -28.10 3.56
CA CYS A 48 21.53 -28.54 2.57
C CYS A 48 21.61 -27.64 1.30
N PHE A 49 20.69 -26.70 1.13
CA PHE A 49 20.70 -25.79 -0.01
C PHE A 49 21.05 -24.38 0.45
N ASN A 50 22.06 -23.76 -0.19
CA ASN A 50 22.48 -22.38 0.09
C ASN A 50 22.15 -21.49 -1.09
N GLU A 51 21.38 -20.43 -0.85
CA GLU A 51 21.03 -19.45 -1.87
C GLU A 51 20.84 -18.07 -1.21
N ASP A 52 21.47 -17.05 -1.77
CA ASP A 52 21.37 -15.66 -1.30
C ASP A 52 21.71 -15.46 0.20
N GLY A 53 22.61 -16.31 0.72
CA GLY A 53 23.02 -16.28 2.13
C GLY A 53 22.02 -16.95 3.09
N PHE A 54 20.99 -17.59 2.57
CA PHE A 54 20.07 -18.44 3.32
C PHE A 54 20.36 -19.92 3.09
N GLN A 55 20.07 -20.72 4.10
CA GLN A 55 20.09 -22.18 4.02
C GLN A 55 18.63 -22.68 4.00
N TYR A 56 18.36 -23.65 3.16
CA TYR A 56 17.03 -24.23 2.97
C TYR A 56 17.06 -25.73 3.25
N THR A 57 16.00 -26.24 3.88
CA THR A 57 15.68 -27.68 3.85
C THR A 57 15.11 -28.06 2.49
N GLN A 58 14.92 -29.37 2.24
CA GLN A 58 14.21 -29.82 1.03
C GLN A 58 12.80 -29.21 0.96
N LEU A 59 12.09 -29.19 2.10
CA LEU A 59 10.76 -28.55 2.20
C LEU A 59 10.83 -27.05 1.90
N GLY A 60 11.82 -26.36 2.46
CA GLY A 60 12.01 -24.94 2.23
C GLY A 60 12.26 -24.60 0.78
N LEU A 61 13.08 -25.38 0.09
CA LEU A 61 13.33 -25.19 -1.35
C LEU A 61 12.09 -25.46 -2.20
N ALA A 62 11.32 -26.50 -1.88
CA ALA A 62 10.04 -26.79 -2.54
C ALA A 62 9.03 -25.64 -2.35
N CYS A 63 8.95 -25.08 -1.12
CA CYS A 63 8.12 -23.90 -0.83
C CYS A 63 8.55 -22.67 -1.63
N LYS A 64 9.86 -22.37 -1.66
CA LYS A 64 10.41 -21.24 -2.41
C LYS A 64 10.11 -21.35 -3.91
N ASN A 65 10.20 -22.55 -4.46
CA ASN A 65 9.90 -22.81 -5.87
C ASN A 65 8.40 -22.87 -6.20
N GLY A 66 7.53 -22.82 -5.19
CA GLY A 66 6.09 -22.91 -5.37
C GLY A 66 5.62 -24.31 -5.79
N ASP A 67 6.40 -25.36 -5.52
CA ASP A 67 6.07 -26.74 -5.91
C ASP A 67 5.16 -27.40 -4.87
N LEU A 68 3.86 -27.23 -5.04
CA LEU A 68 2.83 -27.78 -4.15
C LEU A 68 2.90 -29.32 -4.01
N GLU A 69 3.18 -30.04 -5.08
CA GLU A 69 3.21 -31.51 -5.04
C GLU A 69 4.46 -32.04 -4.32
N ALA A 70 5.61 -31.40 -4.51
CA ALA A 70 6.80 -31.71 -3.73
C ALA A 70 6.58 -31.39 -2.24
N VAL A 71 5.97 -30.25 -1.90
CA VAL A 71 5.65 -29.87 -0.52
C VAL A 71 4.73 -30.91 0.13
N LYS A 72 3.65 -31.33 -0.53
CA LYS A 72 2.75 -32.39 -0.02
C LYS A 72 3.51 -33.68 0.25
N THR A 73 4.37 -34.07 -0.69
CA THR A 73 5.16 -35.31 -0.59
C THR A 73 6.14 -35.27 0.58
N LEU A 74 6.85 -34.13 0.77
CA LEU A 74 7.81 -33.98 1.85
C LEU A 74 7.12 -33.94 3.23
N LEU A 75 6.00 -33.21 3.35
CA LEU A 75 5.21 -33.19 4.59
C LEU A 75 4.64 -34.56 4.93
N ALA A 76 4.21 -35.33 3.92
CA ALA A 76 3.75 -36.72 4.13
C ALA A 76 4.87 -37.67 4.60
N LYS A 77 6.14 -37.37 4.25
CA LYS A 77 7.32 -38.09 4.74
C LYS A 77 7.79 -37.62 6.11
N GLY A 78 7.14 -36.63 6.72
CA GLY A 78 7.44 -36.11 8.06
C GLY A 78 8.42 -34.93 8.10
N ALA A 79 8.62 -34.23 7.01
CA ALA A 79 9.42 -33.00 7.00
C ALA A 79 8.83 -31.96 7.98
N ASP A 80 9.72 -31.30 8.73
CA ASP A 80 9.32 -30.31 9.72
C ASP A 80 8.86 -29.02 9.07
N ARG A 81 7.57 -28.71 9.20
CA ARG A 81 6.96 -27.50 8.64
C ARG A 81 7.44 -26.22 9.28
N ASP A 82 7.95 -26.27 10.52
CA ASP A 82 8.32 -25.09 11.30
C ASP A 82 9.76 -24.63 11.04
N PHE A 83 10.54 -25.44 10.27
CA PHE A 83 11.93 -25.13 9.92
C PHE A 83 12.20 -25.35 8.43
N ALA A 84 11.86 -24.39 7.60
CA ALA A 84 12.04 -24.49 6.15
C ALA A 84 13.28 -23.74 5.64
N LYS A 85 13.69 -22.64 6.30
CA LYS A 85 14.75 -21.74 5.89
C LYS A 85 15.42 -21.12 7.10
N GLN A 86 16.75 -20.86 7.03
CA GLN A 86 17.46 -20.14 8.09
C GLN A 86 18.52 -19.19 7.53
N LYS A 87 18.87 -18.18 8.34
CA LYS A 87 20.01 -17.29 8.14
C LYS A 87 20.63 -16.97 9.49
N GLY A 88 21.81 -17.55 9.77
CA GLY A 88 22.36 -17.49 11.12
C GLY A 88 21.41 -18.16 12.13
N GLU A 89 20.95 -17.40 13.13
CA GLU A 89 20.00 -17.88 14.15
C GLU A 89 18.53 -17.65 13.74
N GLU A 90 18.28 -16.86 12.69
CA GLU A 90 16.92 -16.61 12.19
C GLU A 90 16.37 -17.82 11.47
N LYS A 91 15.19 -18.27 11.85
CA LYS A 91 14.50 -19.42 11.27
C LYS A 91 13.16 -18.99 10.71
N PHE A 92 12.79 -19.61 9.60
CA PHE A 92 11.54 -19.33 8.87
C PHE A 92 10.82 -20.65 8.62
N ASP A 93 9.54 -20.66 8.86
CA ASP A 93 8.68 -21.79 8.61
C ASP A 93 8.30 -21.92 7.12
N SER A 94 7.61 -23.02 6.80
CA SER A 94 7.16 -23.30 5.44
C SER A 94 6.13 -22.28 4.92
N PHE A 95 5.33 -21.67 5.80
CA PHE A 95 4.35 -20.66 5.38
C PHE A 95 5.01 -19.38 4.88
N LEU A 96 5.97 -18.84 5.65
CA LEU A 96 6.70 -17.63 5.25
C LEU A 96 7.46 -17.84 3.95
N VAL A 97 8.11 -19.02 3.79
CA VAL A 97 8.83 -19.34 2.55
C VAL A 97 7.86 -19.51 1.37
N ALA A 98 6.68 -20.08 1.59
CA ALA A 98 5.66 -20.19 0.56
C ALA A 98 5.14 -18.81 0.09
N LEU A 99 5.04 -17.83 1.01
CA LEU A 99 4.68 -16.46 0.65
C LEU A 99 5.68 -15.82 -0.31
N GLU A 100 6.98 -16.13 -0.17
CA GLU A 100 8.04 -15.65 -1.07
C GLU A 100 7.84 -16.16 -2.51
N SER A 101 7.27 -17.37 -2.69
CA SER A 101 7.01 -17.94 -4.02
C SER A 101 5.90 -17.20 -4.77
N GLY A 102 5.00 -16.53 -4.07
CA GLY A 102 3.80 -15.91 -4.65
C GLY A 102 2.78 -16.89 -5.21
N ASN A 103 2.92 -18.20 -4.92
CA ASN A 103 2.03 -19.27 -5.42
C ASN A 103 0.80 -19.40 -4.49
N LEU A 104 -0.34 -18.84 -4.90
CA LEU A 104 -1.57 -18.85 -4.10
C LEU A 104 -2.05 -20.27 -3.74
N PRO A 105 -2.12 -21.28 -4.63
CA PRO A 105 -2.48 -22.65 -4.27
C PRO A 105 -1.61 -23.23 -3.15
N LEU A 106 -0.29 -23.00 -3.21
CA LEU A 106 0.64 -23.46 -2.17
C LEU A 106 0.42 -22.74 -0.84
N VAL A 107 0.30 -21.42 -0.89
CA VAL A 107 0.04 -20.59 0.32
C VAL A 107 -1.24 -21.04 1.01
N LYS A 108 -2.33 -21.25 0.24
CA LYS A 108 -3.59 -21.77 0.78
C LYS A 108 -3.44 -23.12 1.44
N TYR A 109 -2.81 -24.06 0.75
CA TYR A 109 -2.61 -25.41 1.27
C TYR A 109 -1.85 -25.39 2.61
N ILE A 110 -0.75 -24.63 2.67
CA ILE A 110 0.04 -24.54 3.90
C ILE A 110 -0.76 -23.87 5.01
N PHE A 111 -1.41 -22.75 4.75
CA PHE A 111 -2.17 -22.01 5.77
C PHE A 111 -3.40 -22.77 6.27
N GLU A 112 -4.22 -23.30 5.34
CA GLU A 112 -5.52 -23.91 5.65
C GLU A 112 -5.39 -25.37 6.09
N ASP A 113 -4.57 -26.18 5.38
CA ASP A 113 -4.50 -27.63 5.61
C ASP A 113 -3.37 -28.03 6.56
N VAL A 114 -2.19 -27.38 6.46
CA VAL A 114 -1.01 -27.75 7.27
C VAL A 114 -1.06 -27.09 8.64
N TYR A 115 -1.28 -25.76 8.69
CA TYR A 115 -1.36 -25.00 9.95
C TYR A 115 -2.79 -24.82 10.46
N LYS A 116 -3.81 -25.17 9.68
CA LYS A 116 -5.24 -25.09 10.04
C LYS A 116 -5.65 -23.70 10.54
N GLU A 117 -5.15 -22.67 9.89
CA GLU A 117 -5.40 -21.27 10.19
C GLU A 117 -4.98 -20.83 11.63
N HIS A 118 -4.07 -21.55 12.27
CA HIS A 118 -3.59 -21.22 13.61
C HIS A 118 -2.40 -20.23 13.63
N LEU A 119 -1.94 -19.79 12.45
CA LEU A 119 -0.87 -18.78 12.36
C LEU A 119 -1.46 -17.38 12.47
N GLY A 120 -0.82 -16.50 13.25
CA GLY A 120 -1.06 -15.07 13.20
C GLY A 120 -0.70 -14.52 11.82
N LEU A 121 -1.38 -13.45 11.39
CA LEU A 121 -1.11 -12.80 10.11
C LEU A 121 -0.57 -11.37 10.28
N ASP A 122 -0.41 -10.94 11.52
CA ASP A 122 0.01 -9.59 11.89
C ASP A 122 1.52 -9.51 12.19
N ASP A 123 1.96 -8.37 12.64
CA ASP A 123 3.35 -8.05 13.01
C ASP A 123 3.86 -8.78 14.24
N ASP A 124 2.98 -9.41 15.01
CA ASP A 124 3.31 -10.31 16.12
C ASP A 124 3.54 -11.78 15.68
N TYR A 125 3.69 -12.00 14.37
CA TYR A 125 3.93 -13.34 13.85
C TYR A 125 5.13 -14.00 14.54
N GLN A 126 4.87 -15.09 15.24
CA GLN A 126 5.88 -15.89 15.92
C GLN A 126 5.90 -17.31 15.38
N LEU A 127 7.11 -17.82 15.18
CA LEU A 127 7.29 -19.23 14.92
C LEU A 127 6.82 -20.04 16.11
N PRO A 128 6.03 -21.12 15.92
CA PRO A 128 5.65 -22.02 16.98
C PRO A 128 6.89 -22.50 17.77
N GLY A 129 6.92 -22.23 19.08
CA GLY A 129 8.02 -22.62 19.97
C GLY A 129 9.27 -21.73 19.92
N SER A 130 9.26 -20.61 19.17
CA SER A 130 10.35 -19.64 19.15
C SER A 130 10.03 -18.41 19.97
N SER A 131 11.03 -17.86 20.66
CA SER A 131 10.96 -16.52 21.26
C SER A 131 11.33 -15.40 20.28
N TYR A 132 11.60 -15.73 19.04
CA TYR A 132 12.03 -14.80 18.00
C TYR A 132 10.81 -14.15 17.35
N ILE A 133 10.75 -12.81 17.37
CA ILE A 133 9.76 -12.03 16.65
C ILE A 133 10.33 -11.74 15.27
N LEU A 134 9.61 -12.15 14.23
CA LEU A 134 9.97 -11.79 12.85
C LEU A 134 9.80 -10.28 12.64
N GLN A 135 10.80 -9.67 12.01
CA GLN A 135 10.81 -8.25 11.68
C GLN A 135 9.93 -7.92 10.45
N SER A 136 9.03 -8.81 10.05
CA SER A 136 8.24 -8.63 8.84
C SER A 136 6.93 -9.41 8.97
N SER A 137 5.80 -8.77 8.68
CA SER A 137 4.52 -9.46 8.67
C SER A 137 4.37 -10.35 7.41
N PRO A 138 3.52 -11.39 7.47
CA PRO A 138 3.17 -12.21 6.30
C PRO A 138 2.73 -11.38 5.09
N LEU A 139 1.97 -10.30 5.31
CA LEU A 139 1.52 -9.41 4.25
C LEU A 139 2.68 -8.67 3.58
N ILE A 140 3.68 -8.23 4.33
CA ILE A 140 4.89 -7.59 3.79
C ILE A 140 5.65 -8.56 2.88
N ILE A 141 5.84 -9.82 3.31
CA ILE A 141 6.50 -10.84 2.48
C ILE A 141 5.74 -11.09 1.19
N ALA A 142 4.41 -11.20 1.28
CA ALA A 142 3.55 -11.35 0.10
C ALA A 142 3.62 -10.13 -0.84
N CYS A 143 3.71 -8.91 -0.32
CA CYS A 143 3.93 -7.71 -1.14
C CYS A 143 5.31 -7.73 -1.82
N LYS A 144 6.35 -8.20 -1.12
CA LYS A 144 7.70 -8.36 -1.69
C LYS A 144 7.73 -9.38 -2.83
N SER A 145 6.96 -10.46 -2.76
CA SER A 145 6.82 -11.43 -3.87
C SER A 145 6.05 -10.87 -5.07
N ASN A 146 5.43 -9.71 -4.91
CA ASN A 146 4.65 -9.00 -5.94
C ASN A 146 3.42 -9.80 -6.45
N SER A 147 2.90 -10.73 -5.65
CA SER A 147 1.76 -11.58 -6.00
C SER A 147 0.44 -10.98 -5.53
N LEU A 148 -0.26 -10.26 -6.40
CA LEU A 148 -1.57 -9.68 -6.08
C LEU A 148 -2.60 -10.73 -5.58
N PRO A 149 -2.68 -11.97 -6.13
CA PRO A 149 -3.58 -12.99 -5.61
C PRO A 149 -3.29 -13.40 -4.16
N VAL A 150 -2.00 -13.51 -3.77
CA VAL A 150 -1.60 -13.86 -2.41
C VAL A 150 -1.91 -12.70 -1.45
N VAL A 151 -1.58 -11.46 -1.84
CA VAL A 151 -1.92 -10.27 -1.06
C VAL A 151 -3.43 -10.17 -0.83
N SER A 152 -4.24 -10.35 -1.88
CA SER A 152 -5.70 -10.35 -1.77
C SER A 152 -6.22 -11.42 -0.81
N TYR A 153 -5.65 -12.61 -0.87
CA TYR A 153 -6.02 -13.71 0.01
C TYR A 153 -5.71 -13.40 1.49
N LEU A 154 -4.50 -12.90 1.79
CA LEU A 154 -4.12 -12.56 3.16
C LEU A 154 -4.99 -11.45 3.74
N LEU A 155 -5.32 -10.42 2.95
CA LEU A 155 -6.25 -9.37 3.37
C LEU A 155 -7.65 -9.90 3.66
N GLN A 156 -8.14 -10.86 2.87
CA GLN A 156 -9.43 -11.53 3.15
C GLN A 156 -9.39 -12.37 4.42
N LYS A 157 -8.23 -12.89 4.81
CA LYS A 157 -8.01 -13.61 6.06
C LYS A 157 -7.74 -12.69 7.26
N GLY A 158 -7.73 -11.38 7.06
CA GLY A 158 -7.63 -10.38 8.13
C GLY A 158 -6.21 -9.88 8.41
N ALA A 159 -5.24 -10.09 7.50
CA ALA A 159 -3.90 -9.55 7.67
C ALA A 159 -3.92 -8.01 7.75
N SER A 160 -3.19 -7.45 8.72
CA SER A 160 -3.07 -6.01 8.92
C SER A 160 -2.27 -5.34 7.81
N THR A 161 -2.70 -4.15 7.42
CA THR A 161 -1.98 -3.29 6.47
C THR A 161 -1.00 -2.34 7.16
N GLU A 162 -0.86 -2.45 8.48
CA GLU A 162 -0.02 -1.56 9.25
C GLU A 162 1.46 -1.75 8.98
N CYS A 163 2.19 -0.69 9.27
CA CYS A 163 3.63 -0.61 9.16
C CYS A 163 4.28 -1.38 10.30
N VAL A 164 5.21 -2.27 9.99
CA VAL A 164 5.97 -2.99 11.02
C VAL A 164 7.16 -2.14 11.46
N PRO A 165 7.27 -1.77 12.75
CA PRO A 165 8.45 -1.10 13.26
C PRO A 165 9.62 -2.08 13.24
N LEU A 166 10.69 -1.73 12.54
CA LEU A 166 11.93 -2.50 12.59
C LEU A 166 12.59 -2.35 13.97
N PRO A 167 13.09 -3.42 14.58
CA PRO A 167 13.75 -3.35 15.90
C PRO A 167 15.06 -2.56 15.83
N TYR A 168 15.30 -1.87 16.95
CA TYR A 168 16.48 -1.05 17.23
C TYR A 168 17.82 -1.81 17.02
N PRO A 169 18.94 -1.19 16.54
CA PRO A 169 19.18 0.25 16.56
C PRO A 169 19.45 0.87 15.17
N LYS A 170 18.86 1.99 14.88
CA LYS A 170 19.38 3.09 14.08
C LYS A 170 18.89 3.40 12.70
N GLU A 171 18.08 2.65 12.05
CA GLU A 171 17.48 3.25 10.86
C GLU A 171 15.97 3.10 10.98
N TYR A 172 15.29 4.21 11.19
CA TYR A 172 13.83 4.32 11.33
C TYR A 172 13.11 3.98 10.01
N PHE A 173 13.54 2.90 9.36
CA PHE A 173 12.87 2.42 8.17
C PHE A 173 11.72 1.53 8.58
N ARG A 174 10.54 2.11 8.55
CA ARG A 174 9.32 1.32 8.62
C ARG A 174 9.07 0.72 7.25
N GLU A 175 8.83 -0.57 7.18
CA GLU A 175 8.31 -1.20 5.98
C GLU A 175 6.79 -1.25 6.08
N SER A 176 6.09 -0.64 5.12
CA SER A 176 4.65 -0.83 5.00
C SER A 176 4.33 -1.59 3.70
N PRO A 177 3.25 -2.38 3.70
CA PRO A 177 2.76 -3.02 2.49
C PRO A 177 2.56 -2.04 1.34
N LEU A 178 2.05 -0.83 1.65
CA LEU A 178 1.78 0.21 0.67
C LEU A 178 3.06 0.80 0.06
N LEU A 179 4.11 1.00 0.86
CA LEU A 179 5.41 1.44 0.37
C LEU A 179 6.00 0.41 -0.61
N ILE A 180 5.93 -0.88 -0.27
CA ILE A 180 6.42 -1.95 -1.15
C ILE A 180 5.66 -1.97 -2.47
N ALA A 181 4.32 -1.83 -2.44
CA ALA A 181 3.52 -1.76 -3.65
C ALA A 181 3.93 -0.58 -4.54
N TYR A 182 4.24 0.58 -3.95
CA TYR A 182 4.75 1.73 -4.66
C TYR A 182 6.12 1.47 -5.32
N GLU A 183 7.07 0.91 -4.57
CA GLU A 183 8.41 0.59 -5.07
C GLU A 183 8.39 -0.46 -6.18
N LYS A 184 7.54 -1.47 -6.05
CA LYS A 184 7.29 -2.47 -7.11
C LYS A 184 6.53 -1.90 -8.30
N ASN A 185 6.11 -0.63 -8.26
CA ASN A 185 5.24 -0.02 -9.26
C ASN A 185 3.94 -0.81 -9.52
N ASN A 186 3.46 -1.51 -8.50
CA ASN A 186 2.23 -2.31 -8.60
C ASN A 186 1.03 -1.49 -8.13
N TYR A 187 0.46 -0.74 -9.06
CA TYR A 187 -0.71 0.11 -8.81
C TYR A 187 -1.93 -0.66 -8.30
N GLU A 188 -2.19 -1.85 -8.86
CA GLU A 188 -3.36 -2.64 -8.45
C GLU A 188 -3.21 -3.17 -7.02
N MET A 189 -1.98 -3.51 -6.61
CA MET A 189 -1.67 -3.87 -5.23
C MET A 189 -1.84 -2.66 -4.29
N ALA A 190 -1.33 -1.48 -4.65
CA ALA A 190 -1.51 -0.27 -3.87
C ALA A 190 -3.01 0.07 -3.69
N LYS A 191 -3.78 -0.01 -4.77
CA LYS A 191 -5.23 0.19 -4.76
C LYS A 191 -5.96 -0.80 -3.83
N LEU A 192 -5.56 -2.06 -3.87
CA LEU A 192 -6.12 -3.10 -3.01
C LEU A 192 -5.81 -2.83 -1.53
N LEU A 193 -4.58 -2.45 -1.21
CA LEU A 193 -4.14 -2.12 0.15
C LEU A 193 -4.87 -0.89 0.70
N ILE A 194 -5.00 0.19 -0.09
CA ILE A 194 -5.77 1.39 0.32
C ILE A 194 -7.24 1.04 0.56
N LYS A 195 -7.83 0.16 -0.29
CA LYS A 195 -9.19 -0.34 -0.05
C LYS A 195 -9.31 -1.12 1.27
N ALA A 196 -8.24 -1.76 1.70
CA ALA A 196 -8.12 -2.46 2.99
C ALA A 196 -7.64 -1.55 4.13
N ASN A 197 -7.72 -0.23 3.96
CA ASN A 197 -7.37 0.82 4.92
C ASN A 197 -5.85 0.97 5.22
N ALA A 198 -4.96 0.63 4.28
CA ALA A 198 -3.55 0.97 4.42
C ALA A 198 -3.38 2.50 4.58
N ASP A 199 -2.51 2.90 5.51
CA ASP A 199 -2.32 4.29 5.85
C ASP A 199 -1.44 5.01 4.81
N LEU A 200 -2.00 6.05 4.19
CA LEU A 200 -1.27 6.93 3.27
C LEU A 200 -0.34 7.92 3.98
N SER A 201 -0.45 8.05 5.31
CA SER A 201 0.46 8.86 6.11
C SER A 201 1.76 8.13 6.44
N ASP A 202 1.86 6.84 6.15
CA ASP A 202 3.10 6.09 6.28
C ASP A 202 4.25 6.80 5.58
N PRO A 203 5.44 6.86 6.21
CA PRO A 203 6.58 7.53 5.62
C PRO A 203 7.14 6.77 4.42
N ASP A 204 7.73 7.53 3.50
CA ASP A 204 8.60 6.96 2.48
C ASP A 204 9.93 6.46 3.11
N ARG A 205 10.81 5.83 2.30
CA ARG A 205 12.11 5.34 2.81
C ARG A 205 13.03 6.44 3.34
N THR A 206 12.75 7.70 3.08
CA THR A 206 13.57 8.81 3.57
C THR A 206 13.05 9.38 4.89
N ASP A 207 11.90 8.92 5.34
CA ASP A 207 11.14 9.43 6.50
C ASP A 207 10.88 10.96 6.43
N ARG A 208 10.87 11.50 5.21
CA ARG A 208 10.68 12.94 4.95
C ARG A 208 9.30 13.26 4.39
N TYR A 209 8.72 12.31 3.67
CA TYR A 209 7.47 12.50 2.97
C TYR A 209 6.52 11.35 3.31
N SER A 210 5.24 11.64 3.43
CA SER A 210 4.22 10.61 3.49
C SER A 210 4.06 9.91 2.13
N LEU A 211 3.51 8.71 2.11
CA LEU A 211 3.19 8.03 0.85
C LEU A 211 2.16 8.80 0.03
N SER A 212 1.26 9.54 0.69
CA SER A 212 0.35 10.44 0.00
C SER A 212 1.10 11.52 -0.79
N ASP A 213 2.11 12.17 -0.19
CA ASP A 213 2.91 13.20 -0.87
C ASP A 213 3.65 12.60 -2.07
N VAL A 214 4.23 11.42 -1.88
CA VAL A 214 4.96 10.70 -2.92
C VAL A 214 4.04 10.31 -4.08
N PHE A 215 2.82 9.85 -3.80
CA PHE A 215 1.84 9.49 -4.82
C PHE A 215 1.34 10.72 -5.58
N VAL A 216 1.07 11.81 -4.87
CA VAL A 216 0.67 13.09 -5.48
C VAL A 216 1.77 13.63 -6.39
N LYS A 217 3.02 13.64 -5.92
CA LYS A 217 4.18 14.08 -6.70
C LYS A 217 4.40 13.22 -7.95
N ARG A 218 4.15 11.91 -7.87
CA ARG A 218 4.24 11.02 -9.02
C ARG A 218 3.18 11.29 -10.09
N GLY A 219 2.01 11.77 -9.67
CA GLY A 219 0.92 12.14 -10.58
C GLY A 219 0.20 10.96 -11.22
N GLY A 220 -0.69 11.25 -12.18
CA GLY A 220 -1.47 10.27 -12.92
C GLY A 220 -2.26 9.34 -12.01
N LYS A 221 -2.34 8.06 -12.35
CA LYS A 221 -3.09 7.06 -11.59
C LYS A 221 -2.70 6.92 -10.11
N TRP A 222 -1.45 7.27 -9.73
CA TRP A 222 -1.02 7.24 -8.34
C TRP A 222 -1.64 8.37 -7.53
N ARG A 223 -1.72 9.59 -8.11
CA ARG A 223 -2.46 10.70 -7.51
C ARG A 223 -3.93 10.34 -7.31
N ASP A 224 -4.53 9.57 -8.25
CA ASP A 224 -5.92 9.14 -8.14
C ASP A 224 -6.17 8.17 -6.98
N LEU A 225 -5.14 7.48 -6.48
CA LEU A 225 -5.27 6.68 -5.25
C LEU A 225 -5.48 7.54 -4.01
N VAL A 226 -4.91 8.74 -4.02
CA VAL A 226 -5.03 9.69 -2.90
C VAL A 226 -6.35 10.45 -2.96
N PHE A 227 -6.73 10.91 -4.14
CA PHE A 227 -7.87 11.83 -4.35
C PHE A 227 -9.03 11.23 -5.14
N GLY A 228 -8.89 10.01 -5.64
CA GLY A 228 -9.93 9.34 -6.42
C GLY A 228 -11.12 8.85 -5.58
N ASP A 229 -12.15 8.36 -6.26
CA ASP A 229 -13.42 7.96 -5.63
C ASP A 229 -13.28 6.88 -4.54
N ASN A 230 -12.25 6.03 -4.62
CA ASN A 230 -11.98 4.99 -3.61
C ASN A 230 -11.40 5.54 -2.28
N SER A 231 -10.88 6.77 -2.28
CA SER A 231 -10.33 7.43 -1.10
C SER A 231 -11.37 8.24 -0.32
N ILE A 232 -12.61 8.32 -0.81
CA ILE A 232 -13.68 9.08 -0.18
C ILE A 232 -14.22 8.32 1.03
N ASP A 233 -14.16 8.96 2.20
CA ASP A 233 -14.84 8.49 3.40
C ASP A 233 -16.25 9.06 3.47
N LYS A 234 -16.36 10.39 3.39
CA LYS A 234 -17.63 11.11 3.50
C LYS A 234 -17.71 12.24 2.49
N ILE A 235 -18.77 12.24 1.68
CA ILE A 235 -19.08 13.38 0.80
C ILE A 235 -19.74 14.48 1.65
N VAL A 236 -19.13 15.66 1.64
CA VAL A 236 -19.63 16.86 2.34
C VAL A 236 -20.49 17.68 1.40
N TYR A 237 -20.09 17.79 0.14
CA TYR A 237 -20.82 18.53 -0.89
C TYR A 237 -20.56 17.93 -2.27
N SER A 238 -21.62 17.88 -3.07
CA SER A 238 -21.52 17.47 -4.47
C SER A 238 -22.48 18.29 -5.32
N LYS A 239 -21.99 18.84 -6.42
CA LYS A 239 -22.81 19.60 -7.39
C LYS A 239 -22.33 19.32 -8.79
N LYS A 240 -23.30 19.13 -9.71
CA LYS A 240 -23.09 19.15 -11.14
C LYS A 240 -23.71 20.43 -11.71
N LYS A 241 -22.98 21.13 -12.53
CA LYS A 241 -23.38 22.35 -13.18
C LYS A 241 -22.35 22.72 -14.25
N ASP A 242 -22.78 23.25 -15.37
CA ASP A 242 -21.89 23.91 -16.33
C ASP A 242 -21.26 25.15 -15.67
N LEU A 243 -19.96 25.08 -15.41
CA LEU A 243 -19.19 26.10 -14.71
C LEU A 243 -18.34 26.95 -15.64
N ASN A 244 -17.96 26.41 -16.81
CA ASN A 244 -17.12 27.07 -17.81
C ASN A 244 -17.91 27.62 -19.02
N GLY A 245 -19.21 27.33 -19.09
CA GLY A 245 -20.10 27.86 -20.13
C GLY A 245 -20.06 27.10 -21.46
N ASP A 246 -19.57 25.84 -21.46
CA ASP A 246 -19.47 25.02 -22.68
C ASP A 246 -20.71 24.16 -22.98
N GLY A 247 -21.71 24.20 -22.10
CA GLY A 247 -22.97 23.47 -22.22
C GLY A 247 -22.92 22.05 -21.68
N ILE A 248 -21.80 21.62 -21.09
CA ILE A 248 -21.60 20.30 -20.47
C ILE A 248 -21.49 20.44 -18.96
N ASP A 249 -22.15 19.55 -18.22
CA ASP A 249 -22.08 19.57 -16.77
C ASP A 249 -20.66 19.24 -16.24
N ASP A 250 -20.11 20.18 -15.53
CA ASP A 250 -18.92 20.03 -14.69
C ASP A 250 -19.26 19.48 -13.31
N SER A 251 -18.28 19.20 -12.49
CA SER A 251 -18.55 18.75 -11.11
C SER A 251 -17.64 19.40 -10.07
N ILE A 252 -18.24 19.77 -8.95
CA ILE A 252 -17.54 20.11 -7.71
C ILE A 252 -17.88 19.07 -6.67
N LEU A 253 -16.84 18.47 -6.09
CA LEU A 253 -16.94 17.49 -5.02
C LEU A 253 -16.05 17.93 -3.85
N ILE A 254 -16.65 18.05 -2.64
CA ILE A 254 -15.94 18.26 -1.40
C ILE A 254 -16.16 17.04 -0.53
N TYR A 255 -15.08 16.44 -0.08
CA TYR A 255 -15.16 15.19 0.68
C TYR A 255 -14.08 15.09 1.75
N GLN A 256 -14.35 14.27 2.76
CA GLN A 256 -13.38 13.83 3.71
C GLN A 256 -12.66 12.62 3.15
N PRO A 257 -11.33 12.61 3.07
CA PRO A 257 -10.58 11.44 2.66
C PRO A 257 -10.59 10.39 3.78
N LYS A 258 -10.51 9.11 3.42
CA LYS A 258 -10.42 7.99 4.37
C LYS A 258 -9.21 8.09 5.28
N ASN A 259 -8.10 8.57 4.73
CA ASN A 259 -6.86 8.79 5.43
C ASN A 259 -6.65 10.29 5.57
N ASN A 260 -6.43 10.75 6.79
CA ASN A 260 -6.09 12.13 7.06
C ASN A 260 -4.70 12.42 6.50
N LEU A 261 -4.63 13.02 5.32
CA LEU A 261 -3.39 13.29 4.59
C LEU A 261 -2.50 14.34 5.26
N ASN A 262 -3.07 15.13 6.14
CA ASN A 262 -2.35 16.12 6.95
C ASN A 262 -2.84 16.02 8.38
N SER A 263 -1.96 16.18 9.34
CA SER A 263 -2.23 16.19 10.79
C SER A 263 -3.28 17.23 11.23
N GLY A 264 -3.85 17.94 10.29
CA GLY A 264 -4.99 18.86 10.44
C GLY A 264 -6.10 18.40 9.49
N SER A 265 -7.21 18.43 9.88
CA SER A 265 -8.50 18.10 9.38
C SER A 265 -8.90 18.99 8.19
N TYR A 266 -8.43 18.72 6.98
CA TYR A 266 -8.90 19.41 5.78
C TYR A 266 -9.80 18.52 4.94
N PHE A 267 -10.80 19.13 4.29
CA PHE A 267 -11.56 18.50 3.23
C PHE A 267 -10.79 18.61 1.92
N VAL A 268 -10.88 17.59 1.10
CA VAL A 268 -10.41 17.65 -0.28
C VAL A 268 -11.51 18.29 -1.14
N THR A 269 -11.15 19.33 -1.89
CA THR A 269 -12.01 19.96 -2.90
C THR A 269 -11.53 19.57 -4.27
N ARG A 270 -12.36 18.82 -5.02
CA ARG A 270 -12.08 18.34 -6.37
C ARG A 270 -13.06 18.97 -7.35
N ILE A 271 -12.53 19.57 -8.39
CA ILE A 271 -13.31 20.18 -9.46
C ILE A 271 -12.91 19.50 -10.78
N ARG A 272 -13.89 19.09 -11.56
CA ARG A 272 -13.69 18.55 -12.91
C ARG A 272 -14.43 19.44 -13.90
N LEU A 273 -13.69 20.10 -14.77
CA LEU A 273 -14.22 20.88 -15.88
C LEU A 273 -14.18 20.06 -17.17
N SER A 274 -15.27 20.06 -17.90
CA SER A 274 -15.35 19.46 -19.23
C SER A 274 -14.37 20.13 -20.20
N GLU A 275 -13.68 19.33 -21.00
CA GLU A 275 -12.74 19.82 -22.02
C GLU A 275 -12.67 18.83 -23.18
N LYS A 276 -13.28 19.19 -24.33
CA LYS A 276 -13.16 18.42 -25.59
C LYS A 276 -13.38 16.91 -25.47
N GLY A 277 -14.39 16.50 -24.70
CA GLY A 277 -14.75 15.09 -24.49
C GLY A 277 -13.94 14.38 -23.40
N THR A 278 -13.13 15.12 -22.65
CA THR A 278 -12.42 14.70 -21.43
C THR A 278 -12.76 15.64 -20.29
N PHE A 279 -12.09 15.47 -19.14
CA PHE A 279 -12.21 16.40 -18.01
C PHE A 279 -10.82 16.87 -17.60
N LYS A 280 -10.70 18.19 -17.34
CA LYS A 280 -9.58 18.77 -16.64
C LYS A 280 -9.89 18.77 -15.15
N GLU A 281 -9.02 18.19 -14.33
CA GLU A 281 -9.23 18.02 -12.89
C GLU A 281 -8.34 18.97 -12.08
N PHE A 282 -8.95 19.57 -11.07
CA PHE A 282 -8.30 20.45 -10.10
C PHE A 282 -8.56 19.90 -8.70
N ILE A 283 -7.52 19.85 -7.86
CA ILE A 283 -7.60 19.33 -6.50
C ILE A 283 -6.91 20.30 -5.56
N ASN A 284 -7.60 20.65 -4.47
CA ASN A 284 -7.05 21.39 -3.35
C ASN A 284 -7.43 20.69 -2.05
N ASP A 285 -6.45 20.29 -1.26
CA ASP A 285 -6.57 19.52 -0.04
C ASP A 285 -6.32 20.35 1.24
N VAL A 286 -6.05 21.65 1.08
CA VAL A 286 -5.83 22.60 2.17
C VAL A 286 -6.77 23.80 2.14
N LEU A 287 -7.69 23.85 1.17
CA LEU A 287 -8.61 24.95 0.99
C LEU A 287 -9.59 25.08 2.15
N LEU A 288 -10.16 23.95 2.59
CA LEU A 288 -11.27 23.90 3.52
C LEU A 288 -10.92 23.12 4.77
N TYR A 289 -10.87 23.80 5.90
CA TYR A 289 -10.62 23.18 7.19
C TYR A 289 -11.83 22.34 7.63
N SER A 290 -11.61 21.07 7.97
CA SER A 290 -12.67 20.13 8.32
C SER A 290 -12.81 19.89 9.83
N ALA A 291 -11.85 20.38 10.66
CA ALA A 291 -11.78 19.98 12.04
C ALA A 291 -12.92 20.50 12.88
N TYR A 292 -13.61 19.55 13.45
CA TYR A 292 -14.21 19.63 14.75
C TYR A 292 -13.23 19.02 15.77
N LYS A 293 -12.65 19.85 16.62
CA LYS A 293 -12.30 19.37 17.96
C LYS A 293 -13.39 19.86 18.88
N GLU A 294 -14.26 18.96 19.31
CA GLU A 294 -14.96 19.18 20.55
C GLU A 294 -13.89 19.45 21.62
N SER A 295 -13.90 20.66 22.20
CA SER A 295 -13.10 20.89 23.38
C SER A 295 -13.66 19.99 24.47
N ASN A 296 -12.78 19.35 25.26
CA ASN A 296 -13.16 18.49 26.38
C ASN A 296 -14.02 19.18 27.46
N ASP A 297 -14.26 20.48 27.35
CA ASP A 297 -15.05 21.32 28.28
C ASP A 297 -16.42 21.74 27.71
N GLY A 298 -16.76 21.25 26.50
CA GLY A 298 -18.06 21.58 25.87
C GLY A 298 -18.17 23.01 25.33
N SER A 299 -17.10 23.79 25.32
CA SER A 299 -17.07 25.09 24.65
C SER A 299 -16.82 24.90 23.17
N ASP A 300 -17.84 25.12 22.37
CA ASP A 300 -17.83 25.04 20.89
C ASP A 300 -17.07 26.28 20.34
N THR A 301 -15.75 26.29 20.50
CA THR A 301 -14.91 27.45 20.17
C THR A 301 -14.29 27.40 18.78
N GLU A 302 -14.49 26.33 18.02
CA GLU A 302 -13.85 26.18 16.72
C GLU A 302 -14.76 26.48 15.53
N ALA A 303 -14.13 27.02 14.47
CA ALA A 303 -14.82 27.35 13.23
C ALA A 303 -15.47 26.12 12.60
N LYS A 304 -16.74 26.26 12.19
CA LYS A 304 -17.52 25.14 11.65
C LYS A 304 -17.13 24.70 10.23
N GLY A 305 -16.10 25.31 9.64
CA GLY A 305 -15.62 24.93 8.33
C GLY A 305 -16.58 25.26 7.19
N PHE A 306 -16.71 24.35 6.24
CA PHE A 306 -17.49 24.56 5.01
C PHE A 306 -18.97 24.79 5.25
N MET A 307 -19.51 25.86 4.65
CA MET A 307 -20.92 26.26 4.80
C MET A 307 -21.72 26.26 3.49
N GLY A 308 -21.06 26.21 2.34
CA GLY A 308 -21.72 26.18 1.03
C GLY A 308 -20.94 26.85 -0.08
N ILE A 309 -21.49 26.72 -1.30
CA ILE A 309 -20.96 27.36 -2.50
C ILE A 309 -22.10 28.11 -3.20
N THR A 310 -21.81 29.33 -3.65
CA THR A 310 -22.65 30.10 -4.56
C THR A 310 -21.99 30.22 -5.92
N PHE A 311 -22.77 30.30 -6.98
CA PHE A 311 -22.32 30.34 -8.37
C PHE A 311 -22.84 31.58 -9.06
N GLU A 312 -21.97 32.30 -9.74
CA GLU A 312 -22.33 33.49 -10.53
C GLU A 312 -21.47 33.53 -11.81
N ASN A 313 -22.11 33.39 -12.98
CA ASN A 313 -21.41 33.27 -14.25
C ASN A 313 -20.28 32.23 -14.19
N ASN A 314 -19.07 32.61 -14.62
CA ASN A 314 -17.87 31.77 -14.58
C ASN A 314 -17.11 31.88 -13.24
N THR A 315 -17.81 32.17 -12.17
CA THR A 315 -17.23 32.23 -10.83
C THR A 315 -18.02 31.36 -9.84
N PHE A 316 -17.32 30.90 -8.82
CA PHE A 316 -17.95 30.32 -7.66
C PHE A 316 -17.30 30.85 -6.38
N THR A 317 -18.14 31.01 -5.35
CA THR A 317 -17.67 31.51 -4.05
C THR A 317 -17.93 30.49 -2.99
N ILE A 318 -16.87 30.07 -2.29
CA ILE A 318 -16.94 29.15 -1.16
C ILE A 318 -17.10 29.97 0.12
N LYS A 319 -18.11 29.61 0.92
CA LYS A 319 -18.38 30.19 2.23
C LYS A 319 -17.92 29.25 3.34
N GLU A 320 -17.19 29.80 4.30
CA GLU A 320 -16.72 29.07 5.47
C GLU A 320 -16.98 29.84 6.75
N ASN A 321 -17.19 29.14 7.84
CA ASN A 321 -17.04 29.68 9.16
C ASN A 321 -15.55 29.65 9.53
N TYR A 322 -14.90 30.81 9.46
CA TYR A 322 -13.43 30.94 9.56
C TYR A 322 -12.94 31.07 11.00
N SER A 323 -13.70 31.77 11.84
CA SER A 323 -13.35 32.00 13.23
C SER A 323 -14.59 32.08 14.09
N SER A 324 -14.54 31.54 15.30
CA SER A 324 -15.61 31.63 16.29
C SER A 324 -15.44 32.80 17.23
N ILE A 325 -14.24 33.36 17.40
CA ILE A 325 -13.95 34.49 18.29
C ILE A 325 -12.92 35.43 17.65
N PRO A 326 -13.34 36.60 17.12
CA PRO A 326 -14.72 36.95 16.80
C PRO A 326 -15.33 36.07 15.72
N VAL A 327 -16.62 35.92 15.67
CA VAL A 327 -17.29 35.17 14.61
C VAL A 327 -17.05 35.85 13.28
N LEU A 328 -16.31 35.18 12.39
CA LEU A 328 -16.01 35.64 11.05
C LEU A 328 -16.34 34.53 10.03
N PHE A 329 -16.98 34.96 8.96
CA PHE A 329 -17.18 34.14 7.78
C PHE A 329 -16.17 34.52 6.71
N ARG A 330 -15.59 33.55 6.07
CA ARG A 330 -14.69 33.72 4.94
C ARG A 330 -15.42 33.37 3.64
N TYR A 331 -15.39 34.27 2.69
CA TYR A 331 -15.91 34.08 1.34
C TYR A 331 -14.73 34.12 0.38
N THR A 332 -14.41 33.02 -0.25
CA THR A 332 -13.34 32.94 -1.25
C THR A 332 -13.96 32.73 -2.61
N THR A 333 -13.75 33.69 -3.51
CA THR A 333 -14.24 33.64 -4.90
C THR A 333 -13.13 33.15 -5.83
N PHE A 334 -13.49 32.17 -6.63
CA PHE A 334 -12.68 31.60 -7.70
C PHE A 334 -13.30 31.95 -9.04
N ALA A 335 -12.46 32.30 -10.00
CA ALA A 335 -12.84 32.53 -11.39
C ALA A 335 -12.36 31.35 -12.26
N ILE A 336 -13.18 30.99 -13.23
CA ILE A 336 -12.86 30.01 -14.27
C ILE A 336 -12.62 30.78 -15.55
N ASP A 337 -11.45 30.62 -16.12
CA ASP A 337 -11.13 31.19 -17.45
C ASP A 337 -11.75 30.28 -18.52
N PRO A 338 -12.73 30.77 -19.31
CA PRO A 338 -13.44 29.94 -20.28
C PRO A 338 -12.58 29.54 -21.49
N GLU A 339 -11.47 30.25 -21.75
CA GLU A 339 -10.58 29.93 -22.87
C GLU A 339 -9.57 28.83 -22.50
N THR A 340 -9.06 28.85 -21.27
CA THR A 340 -7.99 27.96 -20.81
C THR A 340 -8.49 26.89 -19.85
N ASN A 341 -9.74 26.98 -19.36
CA ASN A 341 -10.28 26.14 -18.29
C ASN A 341 -9.38 26.14 -17.03
N ASN A 342 -8.70 27.24 -16.75
CA ASN A 342 -7.95 27.41 -15.51
C ASN A 342 -8.85 27.97 -14.41
N ILE A 343 -8.61 27.54 -13.17
CA ILE A 343 -9.31 28.05 -12.00
C ILE A 343 -8.31 28.83 -11.14
N SER A 344 -8.67 30.05 -10.76
CA SER A 344 -7.85 30.88 -9.91
C SER A 344 -8.66 31.59 -8.82
N ALA A 345 -8.06 31.76 -7.64
CA ALA A 345 -8.61 32.55 -6.56
C ALA A 345 -8.44 34.04 -6.86
N VAL A 346 -9.53 34.78 -6.89
CA VAL A 346 -9.54 36.21 -7.28
C VAL A 346 -9.77 37.15 -6.10
N LYS A 347 -10.62 36.76 -5.17
CA LYS A 347 -11.05 37.61 -4.07
C LYS A 347 -11.30 36.80 -2.79
N ARG A 348 -10.99 37.37 -1.65
CA ARG A 348 -11.34 36.82 -0.34
C ARG A 348 -11.91 37.93 0.55
N VAL A 349 -13.07 37.69 1.14
CA VAL A 349 -13.78 38.64 2.00
C VAL A 349 -14.02 37.99 3.35
N TYR A 350 -13.73 38.71 4.39
CA TYR A 350 -14.10 38.34 5.76
C TYR A 350 -15.28 39.19 6.19
N VAL A 351 -16.31 38.53 6.67
CA VAL A 351 -17.60 39.18 7.07
C VAL A 351 -17.92 38.76 8.50
N ASP A 352 -18.31 39.71 9.32
CA ASP A 352 -18.73 39.45 10.69
C ASP A 352 -20.15 38.86 10.78
N LYS A 353 -20.58 38.55 12.00
CA LYS A 353 -21.94 38.02 12.27
C LYS A 353 -23.08 38.92 11.84
N ASN A 354 -22.86 40.24 11.69
CA ASN A 354 -23.86 41.24 11.31
C ASN A 354 -23.90 41.40 9.78
N GLY A 355 -23.01 40.77 9.03
CA GLY A 355 -22.88 40.92 7.58
C GLY A 355 -21.98 42.09 7.15
N GLU A 356 -21.21 42.68 8.07
CA GLU A 356 -20.30 43.78 7.75
C GLU A 356 -18.93 43.24 7.29
N GLU A 357 -18.44 43.76 6.15
CA GLU A 357 -17.12 43.40 5.62
C GLU A 357 -16.01 43.95 6.52
N GLN A 358 -15.21 43.06 7.07
CA GLN A 358 -14.10 43.40 7.95
C GLN A 358 -12.78 43.51 7.21
N ARG A 359 -12.58 42.71 6.18
CA ARG A 359 -11.37 42.65 5.40
C ARG A 359 -11.65 42.11 3.99
N VAL A 360 -10.97 42.67 3.01
CA VAL A 360 -11.01 42.22 1.61
C VAL A 360 -9.59 42.04 1.12
N ASP A 361 -9.26 40.86 0.65
CA ASP A 361 -7.98 40.53 0.03
C ASP A 361 -8.16 40.32 -1.47
N ASN A 362 -7.31 40.93 -2.28
CA ASN A 362 -7.16 40.60 -3.69
C ASN A 362 -6.11 39.48 -3.79
N LEU A 363 -6.49 38.35 -4.40
CA LEU A 363 -5.66 37.15 -4.45
C LEU A 363 -4.82 37.05 -5.73
N ASN A 364 -4.80 38.07 -6.56
CA ASN A 364 -3.96 38.19 -7.74
C ASN A 364 -3.99 36.97 -8.70
N ASN A 365 -5.15 36.33 -8.83
CA ASN A 365 -5.35 35.13 -9.63
C ASN A 365 -4.46 33.95 -9.20
N THR A 366 -4.30 33.72 -7.90
CA THR A 366 -3.58 32.55 -7.39
C THR A 366 -4.22 31.26 -7.92
N PRO A 367 -3.47 30.35 -8.56
CA PRO A 367 -4.01 29.08 -9.04
C PRO A 367 -4.76 28.32 -7.94
N PHE A 368 -5.88 27.70 -8.30
CA PHE A 368 -6.73 26.96 -7.34
C PHE A 368 -5.95 25.94 -6.52
N GLU A 369 -5.07 25.20 -7.17
CA GLU A 369 -4.30 24.13 -6.54
C GLU A 369 -3.18 24.65 -5.61
N GLU A 370 -2.80 25.91 -5.75
CA GLU A 370 -1.77 26.55 -4.93
C GLU A 370 -2.37 27.41 -3.80
N TYR A 371 -3.67 27.65 -3.84
CA TYR A 371 -4.33 28.49 -2.86
C TYR A 371 -4.30 27.85 -1.45
N ASN A 372 -3.88 28.61 -0.45
CA ASN A 372 -3.68 28.21 0.96
C ASN A 372 -2.58 27.15 1.21
N LYS A 373 -1.63 26.98 0.31
CA LYS A 373 -0.48 26.08 0.53
C LYS A 373 0.72 26.74 1.21
N ASP A 374 0.68 28.06 1.44
CA ASP A 374 1.72 28.84 2.12
C ASP A 374 1.52 28.94 3.63
#